data_27a2401a6d8213a468b2f875ec73bc25
#
_entry.id   27a2401a6d8213a468b2f875ec73bc25
#
_cell.length_a   1.000
_cell.length_b   1.000
_cell.length_c   1.000
_cell.angle_alpha   90.00
_cell.angle_beta   90.00
_cell.angle_gamma   90.00
#
_symmetry.space_group_name_H-M   'P 1'
#
loop_
_entity.id
_entity.type
_entity.pdbx_description
1 polymer ?
#
loop_
_entity_poly.entity_id
_entity_poly.type
_entity_poly.pdbx_seq_one_letter_code
_entity_poly.pdbx_strand_id
1 'polypeptide(L)'
;GLEGVDGLRLCSQLRSMGDTRHVPILIVVDDVSSRDLVRGFEIGVNDYLVRPVDRNELVARARTQIRRKRYSDRLRWNVHLNYQMATRDALTGLFNRHFLSNHLTAAMDNARLHKKPAALLVLDIDHFKRFNDSHGHISGDAVLK
;
A
#
# COMPACT_ATOMS: atom_id res chain seq x y z
N GLY A 1 25.87 -12.03 19.53
CA GLY A 1 25.22 -10.75 19.28
C GLY A 1 25.90 -10.00 18.15
N LEU A 2 25.23 -9.02 17.57
CA LEU A 2 25.86 -8.06 16.67
C LEU A 2 26.78 -7.19 17.55
N GLU A 3 28.10 -7.36 17.44
CA GLU A 3 29.05 -6.61 18.26
C GLU A 3 28.81 -5.10 18.07
N GLY A 4 28.44 -4.43 19.17
CA GLY A 4 28.21 -2.97 19.19
C GLY A 4 26.87 -2.45 18.64
N VAL A 5 25.96 -3.31 18.19
CA VAL A 5 24.64 -2.88 17.68
C VAL A 5 23.51 -3.44 18.53
N ASP A 6 22.70 -2.56 19.10
CA ASP A 6 21.45 -2.94 19.74
C ASP A 6 20.44 -3.45 18.69
N GLY A 7 20.16 -4.75 18.69
CA GLY A 7 19.24 -5.40 17.74
C GLY A 7 17.84 -4.82 17.76
N LEU A 8 17.33 -4.41 18.92
CA LEU A 8 16.00 -3.78 19.05
C LEU A 8 15.99 -2.39 18.42
N ARG A 9 17.06 -1.63 18.56
CA ARG A 9 17.23 -0.34 17.90
C ARG A 9 17.24 -0.49 16.39
N LEU A 10 17.94 -1.50 15.85
CA LEU A 10 17.90 -1.81 14.42
C LEU A 10 16.50 -2.18 13.95
N CYS A 11 15.77 -2.99 14.70
CA CYS A 11 14.37 -3.32 14.39
C CYS A 11 13.49 -2.08 14.33
N SER A 12 13.62 -1.16 15.29
CA SER A 12 12.91 0.12 15.30
C SER A 12 13.22 0.96 14.06
N GLN A 13 14.49 1.06 13.68
CA GLN A 13 14.90 1.75 12.45
C GLN A 13 14.27 1.14 11.20
N LEU A 14 14.30 -0.20 11.06
CA LEU A 14 13.67 -0.89 9.95
C LEU A 14 12.14 -0.65 9.89
N ARG A 15 11.48 -0.49 11.01
CA ARG A 15 10.03 -0.19 11.06
C ARG A 15 9.70 1.26 10.70
N SER A 16 10.62 2.20 10.93
CA SER A 16 10.43 3.62 10.57
C SER A 16 10.65 3.90 9.08
N MET A 17 11.36 3.03 8.36
CA MET A 17 11.65 3.21 6.93
C MET A 17 10.52 2.67 6.06
N GLY A 18 10.07 3.46 5.09
CA GLY A 18 8.94 3.12 4.20
C GLY A 18 9.07 1.75 3.52
N ASP A 19 10.25 1.44 2.98
CA ASP A 19 10.48 0.23 2.19
C ASP A 19 10.61 -1.04 3.05
N THR A 20 11.09 -0.92 4.29
CA THR A 20 11.37 -2.07 5.15
C THR A 20 10.36 -2.27 6.28
N ARG A 21 9.49 -1.31 6.54
CA ARG A 21 8.51 -1.39 7.66
C ARG A 21 7.61 -2.64 7.63
N HIS A 22 7.42 -3.22 6.44
CA HIS A 22 6.57 -4.40 6.23
C HIS A 22 7.35 -5.71 6.04
N VAL A 23 8.67 -5.66 6.09
CA VAL A 23 9.51 -6.86 6.00
C VAL A 23 9.38 -7.65 7.30
N PRO A 24 9.13 -8.96 7.28
CA PRO A 24 9.12 -9.77 8.49
C PRO A 24 10.49 -9.77 9.16
N ILE A 25 10.52 -9.55 10.46
CA ILE A 25 11.73 -9.57 11.28
C ILE A 25 11.66 -10.79 12.21
N LEU A 26 12.68 -11.64 12.09
CA LEU A 26 12.93 -12.78 12.97
C LEU A 26 14.24 -12.49 13.72
N ILE A 27 14.21 -12.47 15.04
CA ILE A 27 15.38 -12.24 15.87
C ILE A 27 15.89 -13.54 16.47
N VAL A 28 17.19 -13.60 16.73
CA VAL A 28 17.84 -14.70 17.45
C VAL A 28 18.34 -14.13 18.77
N VAL A 29 17.93 -14.76 19.87
CA VAL A 29 18.26 -14.34 21.23
C VAL A 29 19.03 -15.46 21.96
N ASP A 30 19.83 -15.11 22.93
CA ASP A 30 20.57 -16.09 23.74
C ASP A 30 19.72 -16.61 24.92
N ASP A 31 18.81 -15.78 25.43
CA ASP A 31 17.87 -16.16 26.49
C ASP A 31 16.53 -15.45 26.31
N VAL A 32 15.47 -16.10 26.84
CA VAL A 32 14.11 -15.58 26.85
C VAL A 32 13.94 -14.66 28.08
N SER A 33 14.70 -13.56 28.16
CA SER A 33 14.37 -12.55 29.13
C SER A 33 13.04 -11.89 28.74
N SER A 34 12.03 -12.00 29.61
CA SER A 34 10.66 -11.61 29.29
C SER A 34 10.51 -10.14 28.88
N ARG A 35 11.40 -9.25 29.36
CA ARG A 35 11.35 -7.81 29.04
C ARG A 35 11.78 -7.49 27.61
N ASP A 36 12.87 -8.07 27.14
CA ASP A 36 13.40 -7.75 25.80
C ASP A 36 12.52 -8.35 24.69
N LEU A 37 11.90 -9.50 24.95
CA LEU A 37 10.93 -10.09 24.03
C LEU A 37 9.67 -9.24 23.90
N VAL A 38 9.09 -8.80 25.02
CA VAL A 38 7.90 -7.93 25.00
C VAL A 38 8.22 -6.65 24.23
N ARG A 39 9.33 -5.98 24.53
CA ARG A 39 9.78 -4.80 23.77
C ARG A 39 9.99 -5.10 22.28
N GLY A 40 10.57 -6.26 21.95
CA GLY A 40 10.72 -6.69 20.55
C GLY A 40 9.41 -6.78 19.81
N PHE A 41 8.38 -7.40 20.41
CA PHE A 41 7.05 -7.49 19.82
C PHE A 41 6.35 -6.12 19.72
N GLU A 42 6.49 -5.24 20.71
CA GLU A 42 5.98 -3.87 20.65
C GLU A 42 6.61 -3.05 19.53
N ILE A 43 7.88 -3.24 19.25
CA ILE A 43 8.59 -2.64 18.10
C ILE A 43 8.13 -3.25 16.77
N GLY A 44 7.54 -4.44 16.80
CA GLY A 44 7.04 -5.12 15.60
C GLY A 44 7.93 -6.25 15.08
N VAL A 45 8.73 -6.88 15.95
CA VAL A 45 9.36 -8.18 15.64
C VAL A 45 8.25 -9.22 15.43
N ASN A 46 8.39 -10.05 14.41
CA ASN A 46 7.35 -11.00 14.03
C ASN A 46 7.51 -12.35 14.73
N ASP A 47 8.75 -12.73 15.06
CA ASP A 47 9.05 -14.00 15.73
C ASP A 47 10.48 -13.99 16.27
N TYR A 48 10.83 -14.98 17.09
CA TYR A 48 12.16 -15.14 17.64
C TYR A 48 12.62 -16.61 17.66
N LEU A 49 13.92 -16.80 17.76
CA LEU A 49 14.58 -18.08 17.99
C LEU A 49 15.55 -17.97 19.16
N VAL A 50 15.71 -19.04 19.92
CA VAL A 50 16.67 -19.11 21.02
C VAL A 50 17.88 -19.93 20.61
N ARG A 51 19.07 -19.49 21.00
CA ARG A 51 20.30 -20.28 20.77
C ARG A 51 20.40 -21.46 21.74
N PRO A 52 20.91 -22.61 21.28
CA PRO A 52 21.39 -22.90 19.93
C PRO A 52 20.23 -23.06 18.93
N VAL A 53 20.37 -22.42 17.75
CA VAL A 53 19.30 -22.40 16.74
C VAL A 53 19.29 -23.72 15.96
N ASP A 54 18.17 -24.40 16.01
CA ASP A 54 17.93 -25.56 15.13
C ASP A 54 17.62 -25.09 13.69
N ARG A 55 18.28 -25.73 12.71
CA ARG A 55 18.10 -25.39 11.30
C ARG A 55 16.67 -25.58 10.81
N ASN A 56 16.00 -26.63 11.25
CA ASN A 56 14.64 -26.95 10.80
C ASN A 56 13.65 -25.96 11.40
N GLU A 57 13.84 -25.60 12.67
CA GLU A 57 13.05 -24.55 13.33
C GLU A 57 13.20 -23.20 12.62
N LEU A 58 14.44 -22.77 12.34
CA LEU A 58 14.69 -21.53 11.60
C LEU A 58 13.97 -21.51 10.24
N VAL A 59 14.12 -22.59 9.46
CA VAL A 59 13.49 -22.70 8.14
C VAL A 59 11.98 -22.70 8.25
N ALA A 60 11.40 -23.40 9.22
CA ALA A 60 9.95 -23.47 9.42
C ALA A 60 9.37 -22.11 9.79
N ARG A 61 9.99 -21.39 10.73
CA ARG A 61 9.57 -20.04 11.14
C ARG A 61 9.74 -19.03 10.00
N ALA A 62 10.89 -19.02 9.32
CA ALA A 62 11.12 -18.14 8.17
C ALA A 62 10.08 -18.37 7.07
N ARG A 63 9.79 -19.63 6.71
CA ARG A 63 8.75 -19.96 5.72
C ARG A 63 7.37 -19.47 6.16
N THR A 64 7.05 -19.58 7.44
CA THR A 64 5.76 -19.10 7.98
C THR A 64 5.66 -17.57 7.83
N GLN A 65 6.70 -16.82 8.18
CA GLN A 65 6.70 -15.37 8.05
C GLN A 65 6.63 -14.92 6.58
N ILE A 66 7.37 -15.58 5.69
CA ILE A 66 7.32 -15.30 4.24
C ILE A 66 5.91 -15.57 3.69
N ARG A 67 5.27 -16.67 4.08
CA ARG A 67 3.90 -17.01 3.64
C ARG A 67 2.88 -15.97 4.12
N ARG A 68 2.96 -15.54 5.39
CA ARG A 68 2.11 -14.48 5.95
C ARG A 68 2.29 -13.17 5.20
N LYS A 69 3.54 -12.79 4.91
CA LYS A 69 3.85 -11.58 4.14
C LYS A 69 3.23 -11.63 2.75
N ARG A 70 3.46 -12.72 2.00
CA ARG A 70 2.89 -12.89 0.65
C ARG A 70 1.36 -12.82 0.64
N TYR A 71 0.71 -13.40 1.64
CA TYR A 71 -0.74 -13.34 1.78
C TYR A 71 -1.22 -11.90 2.04
N SER A 72 -0.58 -11.20 2.96
CA SER A 72 -0.88 -9.80 3.24
C SER A 72 -0.67 -8.90 2.01
N ASP A 73 0.40 -9.12 1.26
CA ASP A 73 0.69 -8.34 0.04
C ASP A 73 -0.37 -8.60 -1.05
N ARG A 74 -0.81 -9.85 -1.23
CA ARG A 74 -1.91 -10.18 -2.14
C ARG A 74 -3.22 -9.49 -1.76
N LEU A 75 -3.55 -9.48 -0.47
CA LEU A 75 -4.75 -8.78 0.00
C LEU A 75 -4.67 -7.28 -0.29
N ARG A 76 -3.55 -6.64 0.02
CA ARG A 76 -3.33 -5.20 -0.27
C ARG A 76 -3.43 -4.92 -1.77
N TRP A 77 -2.83 -5.77 -2.59
CA TRP A 77 -2.90 -5.65 -4.04
C TRP A 77 -4.34 -5.76 -4.57
N ASN A 78 -5.10 -6.75 -4.09
CA ASN A 78 -6.50 -6.91 -4.48
C ASN A 78 -7.36 -5.72 -4.06
N VAL A 79 -7.17 -5.19 -2.85
CA VAL A 79 -7.87 -3.97 -2.40
C VAL A 79 -7.52 -2.79 -3.29
N HIS A 80 -6.24 -2.63 -3.64
CA HIS A 80 -5.79 -1.56 -4.53
C HIS A 80 -6.38 -1.68 -5.93
N LEU A 81 -6.39 -2.89 -6.52
CA LEU A 81 -7.02 -3.15 -7.82
C LEU A 81 -8.52 -2.85 -7.80
N ASN A 82 -9.23 -3.36 -6.80
CA ASN A 82 -10.67 -3.11 -6.66
C ASN A 82 -10.97 -1.61 -6.52
N TYR A 83 -10.16 -0.89 -5.77
CA TYR A 83 -10.27 0.56 -5.66
C TYR A 83 -10.07 1.25 -7.01
N GLN A 84 -9.03 0.87 -7.76
CA GLN A 84 -8.78 1.44 -9.10
C GLN A 84 -9.94 1.14 -10.05
N MET A 85 -10.42 -0.11 -10.11
CA MET A 85 -11.54 -0.49 -10.96
C MET A 85 -12.84 0.25 -10.61
N ALA A 86 -13.08 0.48 -9.30
CA ALA A 86 -14.27 1.20 -8.85
C ALA A 86 -14.21 2.72 -9.06
N THR A 87 -13.01 3.30 -9.15
CA THR A 87 -12.82 4.75 -9.14
C THR A 87 -12.26 5.33 -10.43
N ARG A 88 -11.72 4.51 -11.33
CA ARG A 88 -11.11 4.97 -12.58
C ARG A 88 -11.84 4.50 -13.82
N ASP A 89 -11.70 5.28 -14.88
CA ASP A 89 -12.11 4.91 -16.23
C ASP A 89 -11.06 4.00 -16.86
N ALA A 90 -11.51 2.91 -17.48
CA ALA A 90 -10.62 1.86 -17.99
C ALA A 90 -9.80 2.30 -19.21
N LEU A 91 -10.30 3.27 -19.98
CA LEU A 91 -9.64 3.76 -21.19
C LEU A 91 -8.57 4.80 -20.87
N THR A 92 -8.94 5.81 -20.10
CA THR A 92 -8.15 7.01 -19.86
C THR A 92 -7.32 6.93 -18.58
N GLY A 93 -7.67 6.05 -17.63
CA GLY A 93 -7.06 5.98 -16.31
C GLY A 93 -7.44 7.15 -15.39
N LEU A 94 -8.22 8.13 -15.86
CA LEU A 94 -8.74 9.23 -15.06
C LEU A 94 -9.78 8.73 -14.06
N PHE A 95 -10.11 9.56 -13.06
CA PHE A 95 -11.20 9.22 -12.16
C PHE A 95 -12.53 9.20 -12.91
N ASN A 96 -13.33 8.15 -12.65
CA ASN A 96 -14.62 7.99 -13.29
C ASN A 96 -15.70 8.89 -12.67
N ARG A 97 -16.88 8.92 -13.31
CA ARG A 97 -18.01 9.75 -12.87
C ARG A 97 -18.45 9.43 -11.43
N HIS A 98 -18.36 8.17 -11.01
CA HIS A 98 -18.76 7.77 -9.66
C HIS A 98 -17.84 8.37 -8.60
N PHE A 99 -16.53 8.32 -8.84
CA PHE A 99 -15.54 8.98 -7.97
C PHE A 99 -15.80 10.49 -7.88
N LEU A 100 -16.01 11.14 -9.04
CA LEU A 100 -16.30 12.59 -9.08
C LEU A 100 -17.51 12.94 -8.24
N SER A 101 -18.64 12.21 -8.40
CA SER A 101 -19.88 12.50 -7.68
C SER A 101 -19.69 12.44 -6.16
N ASN A 102 -18.98 11.43 -5.67
CA ASN A 102 -18.72 11.26 -4.24
C ASN A 102 -17.78 12.35 -3.68
N HIS A 103 -16.74 12.70 -4.43
CA HIS A 103 -15.71 13.66 -3.98
C HIS A 103 -16.16 15.11 -4.16
N LEU A 104 -16.98 15.42 -5.15
CA LEU A 104 -17.48 16.78 -5.39
C LEU A 104 -18.31 17.26 -4.20
N THR A 105 -19.22 16.44 -3.69
CA THR A 105 -20.01 16.80 -2.52
C THR A 105 -19.14 17.09 -1.30
N ALA A 106 -18.20 16.20 -1.01
CA ALA A 106 -17.26 16.39 0.10
C ALA A 106 -16.36 17.63 -0.08
N ALA A 107 -15.90 17.91 -1.31
CA ALA A 107 -15.11 19.09 -1.62
C ALA A 107 -15.91 20.39 -1.43
N MET A 108 -17.19 20.39 -1.83
CA MET A 108 -18.09 21.54 -1.65
C MET A 108 -18.38 21.79 -0.16
N ASP A 109 -18.62 20.73 0.62
CA ASP A 109 -18.86 20.85 2.05
C ASP A 109 -17.62 21.37 2.79
N ASN A 110 -16.44 20.86 2.41
CA ASN A 110 -15.18 21.34 2.96
C ASN A 110 -14.92 22.83 2.61
N ALA A 111 -15.19 23.22 1.37
CA ALA A 111 -15.07 24.62 0.93
C ALA A 111 -16.00 25.53 1.74
N ARG A 112 -17.26 25.13 1.95
CA ARG A 112 -18.21 25.87 2.77
C ARG A 112 -17.77 25.97 4.23
N LEU A 113 -17.36 24.85 4.83
CA LEU A 113 -16.95 24.79 6.24
C LEU A 113 -15.74 25.70 6.53
N HIS A 114 -14.76 25.68 5.64
CA HIS A 114 -13.51 26.43 5.81
C HIS A 114 -13.52 27.79 5.09
N LYS A 115 -14.66 28.19 4.49
CA LYS A 115 -14.78 29.43 3.72
C LYS A 115 -13.69 29.59 2.63
N LYS A 116 -13.30 28.47 2.00
CA LYS A 116 -12.32 28.44 0.93
C LYS A 116 -13.05 28.45 -0.43
N PRO A 117 -12.56 29.21 -1.42
CA PRO A 117 -13.14 29.15 -2.76
C PRO A 117 -12.91 27.78 -3.39
N ALA A 118 -13.90 27.31 -4.15
CA ALA A 118 -13.80 26.13 -4.99
C ALA A 118 -14.17 26.52 -6.42
N ALA A 119 -13.52 25.91 -7.40
CA ALA A 119 -13.84 26.09 -8.82
C ALA A 119 -14.05 24.72 -9.47
N LEU A 120 -14.98 24.64 -10.40
CA LEU A 120 -15.23 23.46 -11.23
C LEU A 120 -14.94 23.83 -12.68
N LEU A 121 -14.08 23.05 -13.33
CA LEU A 121 -13.82 23.16 -14.76
C LEU A 121 -14.42 21.94 -15.46
N VAL A 122 -15.19 22.17 -16.51
CA VAL A 122 -15.76 21.13 -17.37
C VAL A 122 -15.17 21.32 -18.77
N LEU A 123 -14.63 20.24 -19.33
CA LEU A 123 -14.04 20.21 -20.68
C LEU A 123 -14.80 19.19 -21.52
N ASP A 124 -14.99 19.51 -22.80
CA ASP A 124 -15.58 18.61 -23.79
C ASP A 124 -14.78 18.71 -25.10
N ILE A 125 -14.77 17.63 -25.87
CA ILE A 125 -14.08 17.61 -27.19
C ILE A 125 -15.12 17.86 -28.28
N ASP A 126 -14.96 18.99 -28.95
CA ASP A 126 -15.84 19.39 -30.04
C ASP A 126 -15.84 18.36 -31.16
N HIS A 127 -17.04 18.00 -31.61
CA HIS A 127 -17.25 17.06 -32.72
C HIS A 127 -16.62 15.67 -32.56
N PHE A 128 -16.34 15.21 -31.35
CA PHE A 128 -15.69 13.90 -31.12
C PHE A 128 -16.44 12.73 -31.76
N LYS A 129 -17.77 12.78 -31.81
CA LYS A 129 -18.56 11.77 -32.55
C LYS A 129 -18.21 11.74 -34.03
N ARG A 130 -18.12 12.89 -34.70
CA ARG A 130 -17.73 12.97 -36.13
C ARG A 130 -16.33 12.44 -36.36
N PHE A 131 -15.42 12.70 -35.45
CA PHE A 131 -14.07 12.15 -35.50
C PHE A 131 -14.09 10.62 -35.47
N ASN A 132 -14.84 10.01 -34.54
CA ASN A 132 -15.00 8.57 -34.46
C ASN A 132 -15.66 7.97 -35.72
N ASP A 133 -16.70 8.62 -36.25
CA ASP A 133 -17.40 8.17 -37.47
C ASP A 133 -16.47 8.20 -38.68
N SER A 134 -15.51 9.10 -38.74
CA SER A 134 -14.56 9.25 -39.87
C SER A 134 -13.29 8.42 -39.70
N HIS A 135 -12.78 8.21 -38.47
CA HIS A 135 -11.47 7.60 -38.23
C HIS A 135 -11.54 6.29 -37.40
N GLY A 136 -12.74 5.90 -37.00
CA GLY A 136 -13.00 4.70 -36.21
C GLY A 136 -12.74 4.89 -34.70
N HIS A 137 -13.35 4.05 -33.89
CA HIS A 137 -13.28 4.12 -32.42
C HIS A 137 -11.85 3.96 -31.86
N ILE A 138 -11.00 3.15 -32.51
CA ILE A 138 -9.60 2.96 -32.08
C ILE A 138 -8.83 4.29 -32.12
N SER A 139 -9.05 5.08 -33.18
CA SER A 139 -8.45 6.42 -33.29
C SER A 139 -9.01 7.39 -32.26
N GLY A 140 -10.32 7.31 -31.98
CA GLY A 140 -10.95 8.08 -30.90
C GLY A 140 -10.41 7.74 -29.54
N ASP A 141 -10.23 6.45 -29.23
CA ASP A 141 -9.62 6.00 -27.99
C ASP A 141 -8.18 6.53 -27.82
N ALA A 142 -7.43 6.63 -28.91
CA ALA A 142 -6.08 7.22 -28.89
C ALA A 142 -6.08 8.73 -28.61
N VAL A 143 -7.12 9.45 -29.04
CA VAL A 143 -7.29 10.89 -28.76
C VAL A 143 -7.65 11.14 -27.30
N LEU A 144 -8.36 10.19 -26.64
CA LEU A 144 -8.76 10.32 -25.24
C LEU A 144 -7.65 9.97 -24.24
N LYS A 145 -6.56 9.33 -24.67
CA LYS A 145 -5.39 8.94 -23.85
C LYS A 145 -4.34 10.02 -23.81
#